data_ba641a212903d35c462266e698f81d8a
#
_entry.id   ba641a212903d35c462266e698f81d8a
#
_cell.length_a   1.000
_cell.length_b   1.000
_cell.length_c   1.000
_cell.angle_alpha   90.00
_cell.angle_beta   90.00
_cell.angle_gamma   90.00
#
_symmetry.space_group_name_H-M   'P 1'
#
loop_
_entity.id
_entity.type
_entity.pdbx_description
1 polymer ?
#
loop_
_entity_poly.entity_id
_entity_poly.type
_entity_poly.pdbx_seq_one_letter_code
_entity_poly.pdbx_strand_id
1 'polypeptide(L)'
;MRGLSAVVRVLCVAALAVGVFAAAVLLAGTAGNAKAAGYESLMVPSNAMGRDIPVAFMAGGPHAVYLLDAFNAALDVSNWVTAGNAMTTLGGRGISVVAPAGGAYSMYTNWENDGSKQWDTFLSSELPDWLATKRGLAPDGHAAVGASQGGYAALALAAFHPDRFGFAGSLSGFVYPSSTNYNGAILAGLQQFGGIDGNGMWGAPQLGRWKWHDPYVHAS
;
A
#
# COMPACT_ATOMS: atom_id res chain seq x y z
N MET A 1 -31.39 24.64 -18.28
CA MET A 1 -30.49 24.82 -17.14
C MET A 1 -30.42 23.55 -16.28
N ARG A 2 -30.04 22.38 -16.83
CA ARG A 2 -29.91 21.10 -16.09
C ARG A 2 -28.58 20.35 -16.33
N GLY A 3 -27.64 20.99 -17.00
CA GLY A 3 -26.33 20.33 -17.37
C GLY A 3 -25.12 20.66 -16.53
N LEU A 4 -25.16 21.68 -15.65
CA LEU A 4 -24.00 22.12 -14.86
C LEU A 4 -23.83 21.40 -13.52
N SER A 5 -24.86 20.69 -13.06
CA SER A 5 -24.87 20.17 -11.68
C SER A 5 -24.01 18.88 -11.49
N ALA A 6 -23.85 18.07 -12.52
CA ALA A 6 -23.11 16.78 -12.41
C ALA A 6 -21.59 16.96 -12.49
N VAL A 7 -21.12 17.84 -13.37
CA VAL A 7 -19.67 18.11 -13.53
C VAL A 7 -19.12 18.84 -12.30
N VAL A 8 -19.88 19.75 -11.71
CA VAL A 8 -19.47 20.45 -10.48
C VAL A 8 -19.41 19.51 -9.27
N ARG A 9 -20.28 18.50 -9.19
CA ARG A 9 -20.25 17.52 -8.09
C ARG A 9 -19.06 16.57 -8.19
N VAL A 10 -18.67 16.15 -9.39
CA VAL A 10 -17.49 15.30 -9.58
C VAL A 10 -16.20 16.08 -9.30
N LEU A 11 -16.12 17.35 -9.70
CA LEU A 11 -14.98 18.23 -9.39
C LEU A 11 -14.87 18.54 -7.89
N CYS A 12 -15.98 18.70 -7.16
CA CYS A 12 -15.93 18.92 -5.71
C CYS A 12 -15.47 17.69 -4.93
N VAL A 13 -15.83 16.47 -5.35
CA VAL A 13 -15.36 15.23 -4.67
C VAL A 13 -13.89 14.99 -4.96
N ALA A 14 -13.43 15.25 -6.18
CA ALA A 14 -12.00 15.17 -6.52
C ALA A 14 -11.18 16.27 -5.80
N ALA A 15 -11.71 17.49 -5.67
CA ALA A 15 -11.04 18.58 -4.96
C ALA A 15 -10.98 18.35 -3.44
N LEU A 16 -12.00 17.71 -2.84
CA LEU A 16 -11.95 17.35 -1.42
C LEU A 16 -10.92 16.24 -1.14
N ALA A 17 -10.80 15.24 -2.02
CA ALA A 17 -9.79 14.21 -1.89
C ALA A 17 -8.35 14.78 -2.00
N VAL A 18 -8.13 15.72 -2.93
CA VAL A 18 -6.83 16.40 -3.11
C VAL A 18 -6.54 17.37 -1.96
N GLY A 19 -7.55 18.06 -1.44
CA GLY A 19 -7.41 19.02 -0.33
C GLY A 19 -7.00 18.35 1.00
N VAL A 20 -7.52 17.16 1.28
CA VAL A 20 -7.15 16.38 2.48
C VAL A 20 -5.71 15.84 2.37
N PHE A 21 -5.24 15.48 1.17
CA PHE A 21 -3.85 15.07 0.97
C PHE A 21 -2.85 16.24 1.11
N ALA A 22 -3.21 17.43 0.65
CA ALA A 22 -2.35 18.61 0.81
C ALA A 22 -2.26 19.10 2.27
N ALA A 23 -3.32 18.96 3.05
CA ALA A 23 -3.33 19.34 4.47
C ALA A 23 -2.51 18.38 5.35
N ALA A 24 -2.43 17.09 5.00
CA ALA A 24 -1.61 16.11 5.72
C ALA A 24 -0.09 16.32 5.50
N VAL A 25 0.31 16.94 4.39
CA VAL A 25 1.72 17.23 4.09
C VAL A 25 2.20 18.53 4.77
N LEU A 26 1.30 19.46 5.12
CA LEU A 26 1.66 20.77 5.71
C LEU A 26 1.78 20.79 7.25
N LEU A 27 1.54 19.69 7.95
CA LEU A 27 1.72 19.55 9.40
C LEU A 27 3.10 19.00 9.81
N ALA A 28 4.06 18.93 8.89
CA ALA A 28 5.47 18.62 9.20
C ALA A 28 6.19 19.90 9.69
N GLY A 29 5.73 20.43 10.80
CA GLY A 29 6.35 21.56 11.48
C GLY A 29 7.02 21.12 12.77
N THR A 30 8.35 21.34 12.88
CA THR A 30 9.24 21.21 14.04
C THR A 30 9.58 19.77 14.45
N ALA A 31 10.53 19.16 13.73
CA ALA A 31 11.30 18.03 14.21
C ALA A 31 12.19 18.48 15.39
N GLY A 32 11.73 18.26 16.61
CA GLY A 32 12.64 18.12 17.73
C GLY A 32 13.57 16.94 17.45
N ASN A 33 14.85 17.04 17.84
CA ASN A 33 15.88 16.00 17.71
C ASN A 33 15.46 14.71 18.42
N ALA A 34 14.51 13.95 17.85
CA ALA A 34 14.27 12.58 18.22
C ALA A 34 15.45 11.77 17.67
N LYS A 35 16.21 11.13 18.54
CA LYS A 35 17.24 10.15 18.20
C LYS A 35 16.62 9.20 17.18
N ALA A 36 17.14 9.19 15.95
CA ALA A 36 16.60 8.38 14.88
C ALA A 36 16.48 6.94 15.40
N ALA A 37 15.27 6.39 15.39
CA ALA A 37 15.08 4.99 15.72
C ALA A 37 15.89 4.18 14.71
N GLY A 38 16.86 3.42 15.20
CA GLY A 38 17.73 2.63 14.33
C GLY A 38 16.88 1.56 13.63
N TYR A 39 16.71 1.71 12.33
CA TYR A 39 16.18 0.65 11.46
C TYR A 39 17.24 0.20 10.48
N GLU A 40 17.12 -1.01 9.98
CA GLU A 40 17.97 -1.56 8.93
C GLU A 40 17.38 -1.20 7.56
N SER A 41 18.24 -0.77 6.64
CA SER A 41 17.89 -0.66 5.21
C SER A 41 18.25 -1.98 4.53
N LEU A 42 17.25 -2.72 4.11
CA LEU A 42 17.39 -4.01 3.45
C LEU A 42 17.14 -3.87 1.96
N MET A 43 17.82 -4.73 1.17
CA MET A 43 17.51 -4.97 -0.23
C MET A 43 17.01 -6.41 -0.33
N VAL A 44 15.71 -6.59 -0.50
CA VAL A 44 15.07 -7.91 -0.52
C VAL A 44 14.82 -8.33 -1.97
N PRO A 45 15.41 -9.43 -2.44
CA PRO A 45 15.23 -9.88 -3.81
C PRO A 45 13.77 -10.30 -4.04
N SER A 46 13.21 -9.84 -5.17
CA SER A 46 11.95 -10.32 -5.70
C SER A 46 12.18 -11.04 -7.02
N ASN A 47 12.03 -12.35 -7.01
CA ASN A 47 12.09 -13.14 -8.23
C ASN A 47 10.91 -12.84 -9.16
N ALA A 48 9.74 -12.61 -8.57
CA ALA A 48 8.52 -12.27 -9.30
C ALA A 48 8.65 -10.96 -10.08
N MET A 49 9.39 -9.99 -9.56
CA MET A 49 9.61 -8.68 -10.21
C MET A 49 10.99 -8.54 -10.86
N GLY A 50 11.89 -9.52 -10.71
CA GLY A 50 13.24 -9.52 -11.28
C GLY A 50 14.14 -8.40 -10.76
N ARG A 51 13.92 -7.92 -9.53
CA ARG A 51 14.70 -6.83 -8.92
C ARG A 51 14.69 -6.91 -7.40
N ASP A 52 15.64 -6.24 -6.77
CA ASP A 52 15.63 -6.04 -5.32
C ASP A 52 14.67 -4.91 -4.92
N ILE A 53 13.96 -5.10 -3.82
CA ILE A 53 13.03 -4.14 -3.24
C ILE A 53 13.63 -3.56 -1.97
N PRO A 54 13.76 -2.22 -1.88
CA PRO A 54 14.19 -1.58 -0.64
C PRO A 54 13.14 -1.76 0.46
N VAL A 55 13.58 -2.18 1.63
CA VAL A 55 12.70 -2.40 2.79
C VAL A 55 13.35 -1.81 4.03
N ALA A 56 12.69 -0.87 4.67
CA ALA A 56 13.07 -0.43 6.00
C ALA A 56 12.54 -1.44 7.03
N PHE A 57 13.43 -1.98 7.84
CA PHE A 57 13.12 -3.01 8.83
C PHE A 57 13.56 -2.60 10.22
N MET A 58 12.68 -2.76 11.19
CA MET A 58 13.00 -2.60 12.60
C MET A 58 12.52 -3.81 13.39
N ALA A 59 13.46 -4.48 14.04
CA ALA A 59 13.15 -5.62 14.90
C ALA A 59 12.41 -5.19 16.17
N GLY A 60 11.40 -5.97 16.59
CA GLY A 60 10.63 -5.66 17.80
C GLY A 60 9.86 -6.86 18.37
N GLY A 61 9.71 -7.94 17.60
CA GLY A 61 9.03 -9.16 18.00
C GLY A 61 8.97 -10.14 16.84
N PRO A 62 8.42 -11.36 17.06
CA PRO A 62 8.36 -12.39 16.02
C PRO A 62 7.36 -12.05 14.90
N HIS A 63 6.35 -11.25 15.19
CA HIS A 63 5.39 -10.79 14.19
C HIS A 63 5.70 -9.35 13.77
N ALA A 64 5.28 -8.98 12.57
CA ALA A 64 5.54 -7.66 12.01
C ALA A 64 4.25 -6.94 11.59
N VAL A 65 4.31 -5.60 11.60
CA VAL A 65 3.38 -4.75 10.87
C VAL A 65 4.02 -4.30 9.57
N TYR A 66 3.39 -4.60 8.46
CA TYR A 66 3.76 -4.16 7.11
C TYR A 66 3.09 -2.83 6.82
N LEU A 67 3.87 -1.81 6.52
CA LEU A 67 3.40 -0.44 6.29
C LEU A 67 3.44 -0.13 4.79
N LEU A 68 2.29 0.08 4.18
CA LEU A 68 2.13 0.22 2.74
C LEU A 68 1.78 1.67 2.37
N ASP A 69 2.57 2.24 1.47
CA ASP A 69 2.48 3.64 1.06
C ASP A 69 1.26 3.94 0.17
N ALA A 70 0.93 5.23 0.05
CA ALA A 70 -0.02 5.75 -0.92
C ALA A 70 0.54 5.70 -2.36
N PHE A 71 -0.19 6.26 -3.34
CA PHE A 71 0.20 6.25 -4.77
C PHE A 71 1.61 6.80 -5.03
N ASN A 72 2.04 7.80 -4.28
CA ASN A 72 3.33 8.47 -4.40
C ASN A 72 4.43 7.81 -3.56
N ALA A 73 4.41 6.51 -3.40
CA ALA A 73 5.45 5.77 -2.68
C ALA A 73 6.84 6.15 -3.19
N ALA A 74 7.75 6.44 -2.27
CA ALA A 74 9.14 6.73 -2.62
C ALA A 74 9.86 5.48 -3.13
N LEU A 75 10.93 5.67 -3.91
CA LEU A 75 11.62 4.57 -4.58
C LEU A 75 12.57 3.78 -3.65
N ASP A 76 13.11 4.44 -2.63
CA ASP A 76 14.21 3.97 -1.80
C ASP A 76 13.84 3.78 -0.33
N VAL A 77 13.05 4.69 0.25
CA VAL A 77 12.60 4.62 1.64
C VAL A 77 11.13 4.97 1.73
N SER A 78 10.33 4.09 2.32
CA SER A 78 8.89 4.29 2.49
C SER A 78 8.54 5.63 3.15
N ASN A 79 7.47 6.25 2.70
CA ASN A 79 6.94 7.49 3.27
C ASN A 79 6.46 7.32 4.72
N TRP A 80 6.12 6.11 5.15
CA TRP A 80 5.84 5.81 6.56
C TRP A 80 7.06 6.05 7.45
N VAL A 81 8.26 5.87 6.91
CA VAL A 81 9.52 6.12 7.62
C VAL A 81 9.86 7.60 7.59
N THR A 82 9.89 8.20 6.39
CA THR A 82 10.41 9.55 6.17
C THR A 82 9.44 10.65 6.62
N ALA A 83 8.17 10.51 6.32
CA ALA A 83 7.12 11.48 6.67
C ALA A 83 6.25 11.01 7.85
N GLY A 84 5.98 9.71 7.96
CA GLY A 84 5.12 9.13 8.99
C GLY A 84 5.81 8.88 10.33
N ASN A 85 7.14 8.98 10.40
CA ASN A 85 7.94 8.71 11.60
C ASN A 85 7.60 7.36 12.28
N ALA A 86 7.23 6.37 11.47
CA ALA A 86 6.70 5.10 11.97
C ALA A 86 7.71 4.33 12.82
N MET A 87 8.99 4.36 12.45
CA MET A 87 10.04 3.65 13.19
C MET A 87 10.19 4.16 14.63
N THR A 88 10.10 5.47 14.83
CA THR A 88 10.11 6.05 16.19
C THR A 88 8.82 5.74 16.95
N THR A 89 7.68 5.83 16.27
CA THR A 89 6.35 5.67 16.89
C THR A 89 6.09 4.24 17.33
N LEU A 90 6.50 3.27 16.52
CA LEU A 90 6.24 1.83 16.74
C LEU A 90 7.42 1.12 17.43
N GLY A 91 8.58 1.75 17.48
CA GLY A 91 9.77 1.20 18.13
C GLY A 91 9.52 0.83 19.59
N GLY A 92 10.02 -0.34 19.99
CA GLY A 92 9.89 -0.83 21.36
C GLY A 92 8.48 -1.30 21.77
N ARG A 93 7.55 -1.42 20.82
CA ARG A 93 6.17 -1.87 21.08
C ARG A 93 5.98 -3.39 21.05
N GLY A 94 7.05 -4.16 20.92
CA GLY A 94 6.98 -5.63 20.87
C GLY A 94 6.54 -6.21 19.53
N ILE A 95 6.50 -5.39 18.48
CA ILE A 95 6.20 -5.78 17.11
C ILE A 95 7.32 -5.29 16.18
N SER A 96 7.72 -6.10 15.22
CA SER A 96 8.64 -5.69 14.16
C SER A 96 7.94 -4.77 13.16
N VAL A 97 8.67 -3.87 12.53
CA VAL A 97 8.13 -2.95 11.52
C VAL A 97 8.81 -3.22 10.18
N VAL A 98 8.02 -3.39 9.15
CA VAL A 98 8.44 -3.68 7.78
C VAL A 98 7.80 -2.64 6.86
N ALA A 99 8.60 -1.80 6.23
CA ALA A 99 8.13 -0.74 5.35
C ALA A 99 8.82 -0.83 3.97
N PRO A 100 8.24 -1.58 3.02
CA PRO A 100 8.77 -1.68 1.66
C PRO A 100 8.56 -0.38 0.90
N ALA A 101 9.53 -0.02 0.05
CA ALA A 101 9.49 1.14 -0.83
C ALA A 101 9.32 0.74 -2.30
N GLY A 102 9.12 1.71 -3.20
CA GLY A 102 9.07 1.47 -4.64
C GLY A 102 7.74 0.95 -5.19
N GLY A 103 6.68 0.96 -4.38
CA GLY A 103 5.34 0.52 -4.77
C GLY A 103 4.45 1.60 -5.39
N ALA A 104 5.02 2.69 -5.91
CA ALA A 104 4.25 3.78 -6.50
C ALA A 104 3.31 3.28 -7.61
N TYR A 105 2.06 3.71 -7.57
CA TYR A 105 1.03 3.42 -8.59
C TYR A 105 0.85 1.94 -8.92
N SER A 106 1.18 1.04 -7.99
CA SER A 106 1.09 -0.40 -8.21
C SER A 106 -0.21 -1.03 -7.71
N MET A 107 -0.97 -0.33 -6.87
CA MET A 107 -2.04 -0.88 -6.05
C MET A 107 -1.57 -2.06 -5.17
N TYR A 108 -0.25 -2.30 -5.09
CA TYR A 108 0.37 -3.44 -4.39
C TYR A 108 -0.25 -4.80 -4.78
N THR A 109 -0.64 -4.94 -6.05
CA THR A 109 -1.22 -6.16 -6.62
C THR A 109 -0.34 -6.72 -7.72
N ASN A 110 -0.67 -7.93 -8.19
CA ASN A 110 -0.05 -8.49 -9.39
C ASN A 110 -0.75 -7.92 -10.64
N TRP A 111 0.01 -7.25 -11.47
CA TRP A 111 -0.49 -6.72 -12.74
C TRP A 111 -0.47 -7.81 -13.81
N GLU A 112 -1.57 -7.93 -14.58
CA GLU A 112 -1.65 -8.89 -15.68
C GLU A 112 -0.66 -8.57 -16.82
N ASN A 113 -0.48 -7.28 -17.11
CA ASN A 113 0.30 -6.82 -18.26
C ASN A 113 1.68 -6.23 -17.88
N ASP A 114 2.10 -6.32 -16.62
CA ASP A 114 3.36 -5.73 -16.18
C ASP A 114 4.05 -6.61 -15.12
N GLY A 115 4.98 -7.44 -15.58
CA GLY A 115 5.77 -8.32 -14.72
C GLY A 115 6.64 -7.59 -13.68
N SER A 116 6.90 -6.30 -13.86
CA SER A 116 7.63 -5.50 -12.86
C SER A 116 6.77 -5.07 -11.66
N LYS A 117 5.48 -5.38 -11.68
CA LYS A 117 4.50 -5.04 -10.63
C LYS A 117 3.80 -6.30 -10.10
N GLN A 118 4.56 -7.26 -9.59
CA GLN A 118 4.04 -8.48 -8.96
C GLN A 118 4.08 -8.34 -7.43
N TRP A 119 3.45 -7.26 -6.95
CA TRP A 119 3.53 -6.86 -5.56
C TRP A 119 2.78 -7.78 -4.59
N ASP A 120 1.66 -8.36 -5.01
CA ASP A 120 0.94 -9.32 -4.15
C ASP A 120 1.83 -10.53 -3.85
N THR A 121 2.48 -11.11 -4.87
CA THR A 121 3.44 -12.20 -4.69
C THR A 121 4.61 -11.81 -3.78
N PHE A 122 5.17 -10.62 -3.98
CA PHE A 122 6.26 -10.14 -3.13
C PHE A 122 5.84 -10.01 -1.67
N LEU A 123 4.71 -9.36 -1.40
CA LEU A 123 4.26 -9.04 -0.04
C LEU A 123 3.72 -10.25 0.71
N SER A 124 3.05 -11.18 0.01
CA SER A 124 2.42 -12.34 0.65
C SER A 124 3.32 -13.57 0.76
N SER A 125 4.37 -13.66 -0.07
CA SER A 125 5.24 -14.83 -0.13
C SER A 125 6.71 -14.47 0.01
N GLU A 126 7.30 -13.74 -0.96
CA GLU A 126 8.76 -13.56 -1.02
C GLU A 126 9.31 -12.82 0.20
N LEU A 127 8.70 -11.69 0.58
CA LEU A 127 9.14 -10.86 1.70
C LEU A 127 8.96 -11.55 3.07
N PRO A 128 7.80 -12.17 3.41
CA PRO A 128 7.65 -12.91 4.64
C PRO A 128 8.65 -14.07 4.77
N ASP A 129 8.83 -14.88 3.73
CA ASP A 129 9.74 -16.02 3.73
C ASP A 129 11.20 -15.56 3.86
N TRP A 130 11.56 -14.46 3.21
CA TRP A 130 12.90 -13.87 3.34
C TRP A 130 13.13 -13.35 4.76
N LEU A 131 12.17 -12.64 5.35
CA LEU A 131 12.28 -12.11 6.71
C LEU A 131 12.29 -13.23 7.76
N ALA A 132 11.53 -14.29 7.57
CA ALA A 132 11.57 -15.46 8.44
C ALA A 132 12.98 -16.09 8.42
N THR A 133 13.54 -16.27 7.24
CA THR A 133 14.89 -16.90 7.07
C THR A 133 16.01 -15.98 7.52
N LYS A 134 15.97 -14.70 7.24
CA LYS A 134 17.10 -13.75 7.42
C LYS A 134 16.99 -12.90 8.67
N ARG A 135 15.80 -12.77 9.27
CA ARG A 135 15.56 -11.94 10.46
C ARG A 135 14.85 -12.69 11.59
N GLY A 136 14.51 -13.97 11.37
CA GLY A 136 13.91 -14.82 12.40
C GLY A 136 12.47 -14.42 12.76
N LEU A 137 11.75 -13.77 11.85
CA LEU A 137 10.33 -13.49 12.07
C LEU A 137 9.55 -14.82 11.99
N ALA A 138 8.35 -14.82 12.58
CA ALA A 138 7.37 -15.88 12.33
C ALA A 138 7.05 -15.90 10.82
N PRO A 139 6.72 -17.07 10.24
CA PRO A 139 6.35 -17.13 8.82
C PRO A 139 4.97 -16.54 8.54
N ASP A 140 4.14 -16.36 9.57
CA ASP A 140 2.73 -15.96 9.47
C ASP A 140 2.29 -15.08 10.65
N GLY A 141 0.99 -14.74 10.70
CA GLY A 141 0.40 -13.97 11.80
C GLY A 141 0.84 -12.51 11.84
N HIS A 142 1.14 -11.92 10.70
CA HIS A 142 1.52 -10.52 10.55
C HIS A 142 0.32 -9.58 10.48
N ALA A 143 0.57 -8.28 10.56
CA ALA A 143 -0.38 -7.23 10.30
C ALA A 143 0.00 -6.46 9.03
N ALA A 144 -0.97 -5.97 8.27
CA ALA A 144 -0.78 -5.01 7.19
C ALA A 144 -1.55 -3.73 7.48
N VAL A 145 -0.88 -2.58 7.35
CA VAL A 145 -1.49 -1.25 7.52
C VAL A 145 -1.05 -0.38 6.35
N GLY A 146 -1.97 0.36 5.76
CA GLY A 146 -1.61 1.20 4.64
C GLY A 146 -2.54 2.37 4.41
N ALA A 147 -2.09 3.31 3.58
CA ALA A 147 -2.81 4.51 3.21
C ALA A 147 -3.20 4.48 1.72
N SER A 148 -4.44 4.89 1.38
CA SER A 148 -4.91 4.97 -0.02
C SER A 148 -4.78 3.62 -0.75
N GLN A 149 -3.93 3.51 -1.81
CA GLN A 149 -3.64 2.21 -2.43
C GLN A 149 -3.09 1.19 -1.43
N GLY A 150 -2.25 1.62 -0.48
CA GLY A 150 -1.74 0.76 0.59
C GLY A 150 -2.86 0.31 1.54
N GLY A 151 -3.87 1.14 1.76
CA GLY A 151 -5.06 0.77 2.53
C GLY A 151 -5.92 -0.30 1.85
N TYR A 152 -6.05 -0.23 0.52
CA TYR A 152 -6.60 -1.34 -0.27
C TYR A 152 -5.76 -2.60 -0.10
N ALA A 153 -4.44 -2.49 -0.29
CA ALA A 153 -3.54 -3.62 -0.23
C ALA A 153 -3.53 -4.32 1.14
N ALA A 154 -3.61 -3.55 2.24
CA ALA A 154 -3.72 -4.12 3.57
C ALA A 154 -4.97 -5.00 3.73
N LEU A 155 -6.12 -4.55 3.22
CA LEU A 155 -7.35 -5.34 3.21
C LEU A 155 -7.24 -6.57 2.30
N ALA A 156 -6.65 -6.41 1.12
CA ALA A 156 -6.46 -7.49 0.16
C ALA A 156 -5.54 -8.59 0.72
N LEU A 157 -4.42 -8.21 1.35
CA LEU A 157 -3.51 -9.16 1.98
C LEU A 157 -4.21 -9.98 3.07
N ALA A 158 -5.00 -9.36 3.95
CA ALA A 158 -5.72 -10.10 4.98
C ALA A 158 -6.86 -10.96 4.41
N ALA A 159 -7.54 -10.50 3.35
CA ALA A 159 -8.65 -11.26 2.75
C ALA A 159 -8.17 -12.46 1.92
N PHE A 160 -7.06 -12.31 1.18
CA PHE A 160 -6.57 -13.34 0.25
C PHE A 160 -5.46 -14.21 0.83
N HIS A 161 -4.74 -13.71 1.86
CA HIS A 161 -3.65 -14.42 2.53
C HIS A 161 -3.83 -14.41 4.06
N PRO A 162 -5.00 -14.92 4.58
CA PRO A 162 -5.32 -14.86 6.01
C PRO A 162 -4.34 -15.66 6.88
N ASP A 163 -3.68 -16.66 6.32
CA ASP A 163 -2.63 -17.42 7.01
C ASP A 163 -1.41 -16.53 7.32
N ARG A 164 -1.07 -15.60 6.43
CA ARG A 164 0.05 -14.67 6.57
C ARG A 164 -0.32 -13.41 7.35
N PHE A 165 -1.52 -12.86 7.11
CA PHE A 165 -1.95 -11.57 7.63
C PHE A 165 -3.26 -11.72 8.42
N GLY A 166 -3.15 -11.74 9.74
CA GLY A 166 -4.30 -11.84 10.66
C GLY A 166 -4.95 -10.49 11.02
N PHE A 167 -4.37 -9.37 10.58
CA PHE A 167 -4.89 -8.03 10.84
C PHE A 167 -4.66 -7.09 9.67
N ALA A 168 -5.66 -6.27 9.36
CA ALA A 168 -5.57 -5.20 8.38
C ALA A 168 -6.01 -3.85 8.94
N GLY A 169 -5.22 -2.80 8.67
CA GLY A 169 -5.57 -1.41 8.95
C GLY A 169 -5.59 -0.60 7.65
N SER A 170 -6.75 -0.05 7.27
CA SER A 170 -6.92 0.73 6.05
C SER A 170 -7.21 2.19 6.39
N LEU A 171 -6.32 3.09 5.95
CA LEU A 171 -6.48 4.54 6.07
C LEU A 171 -6.85 5.11 4.70
N SER A 172 -8.10 5.53 4.55
CA SER A 172 -8.61 6.08 3.28
C SER A 172 -8.36 5.18 2.06
N GLY A 173 -8.42 3.86 2.24
CA GLY A 173 -8.20 2.89 1.18
C GLY A 173 -9.42 2.71 0.27
N PHE A 174 -9.19 2.10 -0.88
CA PHE A 174 -10.26 1.72 -1.81
C PHE A 174 -10.90 0.41 -1.33
N VAL A 175 -11.87 0.50 -0.43
CA VAL A 175 -12.44 -0.67 0.27
C VAL A 175 -13.30 -1.58 -0.61
N TYR A 176 -13.80 -1.05 -1.74
CA TYR A 176 -14.66 -1.78 -2.70
C TYR A 176 -14.23 -1.45 -4.14
N PRO A 177 -13.03 -1.88 -4.57
CA PRO A 177 -12.44 -1.48 -5.87
C PRO A 177 -13.26 -1.91 -7.08
N SER A 178 -14.05 -2.98 -7.00
CA SER A 178 -14.88 -3.43 -8.12
C SER A 178 -16.16 -2.58 -8.32
N SER A 179 -16.51 -1.69 -7.40
CA SER A 179 -17.63 -0.77 -7.59
C SER A 179 -17.31 0.30 -8.63
N THR A 180 -18.34 0.76 -9.37
CA THR A 180 -18.15 1.75 -10.45
C THR A 180 -17.49 3.05 -9.98
N ASN A 181 -17.78 3.49 -8.75
CA ASN A 181 -17.18 4.71 -8.21
C ASN A 181 -15.69 4.54 -7.90
N TYR A 182 -15.32 3.42 -7.29
CA TYR A 182 -13.93 3.18 -6.90
C TYR A 182 -13.05 2.79 -8.10
N ASN A 183 -13.51 1.93 -9.01
CA ASN A 183 -12.70 1.59 -10.19
C ASN A 183 -12.42 2.80 -11.07
N GLY A 184 -13.43 3.67 -11.28
CA GLY A 184 -13.25 4.93 -11.99
C GLY A 184 -12.24 5.86 -11.32
N ALA A 185 -12.30 5.98 -9.98
CA ALA A 185 -11.35 6.79 -9.21
C ALA A 185 -9.91 6.23 -9.26
N ILE A 186 -9.76 4.90 -9.16
CA ILE A 186 -8.45 4.24 -9.27
C ILE A 186 -7.85 4.46 -10.65
N LEU A 187 -8.60 4.19 -11.73
CA LEU A 187 -8.13 4.37 -13.10
C LEU A 187 -7.77 5.82 -13.39
N ALA A 188 -8.62 6.77 -12.97
CA ALA A 188 -8.34 8.20 -13.12
C ALA A 188 -7.09 8.62 -12.33
N GLY A 189 -6.92 8.12 -11.11
CA GLY A 189 -5.74 8.42 -10.29
C GLY A 189 -4.45 7.86 -10.88
N LEU A 190 -4.45 6.62 -11.36
CA LEU A 190 -3.30 6.01 -12.05
C LEU A 190 -2.91 6.81 -13.30
N GLN A 191 -3.88 7.23 -14.10
CA GLN A 191 -3.64 8.02 -15.30
C GLN A 191 -3.18 9.45 -14.97
N GLN A 192 -3.88 10.14 -14.07
CA GLN A 192 -3.65 11.56 -13.79
C GLN A 192 -2.33 11.80 -13.06
N PHE A 193 -2.01 10.97 -12.08
CA PHE A 193 -0.84 11.17 -11.22
C PHE A 193 0.37 10.31 -11.62
N GLY A 194 0.13 9.14 -12.21
CA GLY A 194 1.18 8.22 -12.62
C GLY A 194 1.44 8.16 -14.12
N GLY A 195 0.54 8.68 -14.95
CA GLY A 195 0.61 8.53 -16.41
C GLY A 195 0.43 7.07 -16.86
N ILE A 196 -0.23 6.24 -16.05
CA ILE A 196 -0.30 4.79 -16.22
C ILE A 196 -1.70 4.37 -16.65
N ASP A 197 -1.79 3.53 -17.67
CA ASP A 197 -3.05 2.87 -18.02
C ASP A 197 -3.38 1.75 -17.01
N GLY A 198 -4.30 2.03 -16.10
CA GLY A 198 -4.72 1.09 -15.07
C GLY A 198 -5.44 -0.15 -15.60
N ASN A 199 -5.86 -0.18 -16.87
CA ASN A 199 -6.44 -1.39 -17.48
C ASN A 199 -5.42 -2.52 -17.59
N GLY A 200 -4.13 -2.23 -17.57
CA GLY A 200 -3.07 -3.24 -17.50
C GLY A 200 -3.01 -4.02 -16.18
N MET A 201 -3.69 -3.52 -15.13
CA MET A 201 -3.70 -4.16 -13.82
C MET A 201 -4.58 -5.43 -13.82
N TRP A 202 -5.88 -5.29 -14.03
CA TRP A 202 -6.87 -6.39 -13.98
C TRP A 202 -7.81 -6.37 -15.18
N GLY A 203 -7.40 -5.75 -16.28
CA GLY A 203 -8.26 -5.49 -17.43
C GLY A 203 -9.27 -4.37 -17.19
N ALA A 204 -10.07 -4.07 -18.21
CA ALA A 204 -11.14 -3.09 -18.09
C ALA A 204 -12.20 -3.55 -17.07
N PRO A 205 -12.78 -2.64 -16.25
CA PRO A 205 -13.75 -2.99 -15.20
C PRO A 205 -14.95 -3.80 -15.70
N GLN A 206 -15.37 -3.57 -16.96
CA GLN A 206 -16.48 -4.26 -17.61
C GLN A 206 -16.26 -5.78 -17.78
N LEU A 207 -15.01 -6.24 -17.74
CA LEU A 207 -14.66 -7.67 -17.83
C LEU A 207 -14.96 -8.43 -16.52
N GLY A 208 -15.31 -7.74 -15.44
CA GLY A 208 -15.67 -8.34 -14.17
C GLY A 208 -14.51 -8.87 -13.32
N ARG A 209 -13.28 -8.87 -13.82
CA ARG A 209 -12.10 -9.37 -13.10
C ARG A 209 -11.76 -8.58 -11.85
N TRP A 210 -12.13 -7.31 -11.78
CA TRP A 210 -11.97 -6.46 -10.60
C TRP A 210 -12.59 -7.09 -9.33
N LYS A 211 -13.63 -7.91 -9.48
CA LYS A 211 -14.24 -8.65 -8.37
C LYS A 211 -13.33 -9.72 -7.78
N TRP A 212 -12.40 -10.26 -8.57
CA TRP A 212 -11.46 -11.28 -8.09
C TRP A 212 -10.40 -10.69 -7.17
N HIS A 213 -10.17 -9.38 -7.26
CA HIS A 213 -9.20 -8.63 -6.48
C HIS A 213 -9.87 -7.70 -5.45
N ASP A 214 -11.14 -7.94 -5.15
CA ASP A 214 -11.93 -7.08 -4.29
C ASP A 214 -12.05 -7.68 -2.88
N PRO A 215 -11.36 -7.11 -1.88
CA PRO A 215 -11.40 -7.62 -0.51
C PRO A 215 -12.81 -7.55 0.10
N TYR A 216 -13.65 -6.59 -0.32
CA TYR A 216 -15.03 -6.51 0.16
C TYR A 216 -15.88 -7.71 -0.29
N VAL A 217 -15.64 -8.21 -1.50
CA VAL A 217 -16.35 -9.39 -2.03
C VAL A 217 -15.90 -10.68 -1.35
N HIS A 218 -14.67 -10.71 -0.83
CA HIS A 218 -14.05 -11.90 -0.25
C HIS A 218 -13.94 -11.85 1.29
N ALA A 219 -14.45 -10.82 1.95
CA ALA A 219 -14.39 -10.64 3.39
C ALA A 219 -15.45 -11.45 4.19
N SER A 220 -15.93 -12.59 3.68
CA SER A 220 -16.97 -13.42 4.31
C SER A 220 -16.40 -14.65 5.01
#